data_0352c470bd25459fb001e48d40d10154
#
_entry.id   0352c470bd25459fb001e48d40d10154
#
_cell.length_a   1.000
_cell.length_b   1.000
_cell.length_c   1.000
_cell.angle_alpha   90.00
_cell.angle_beta   90.00
_cell.angle_gamma   90.00
#
_symmetry.space_group_name_H-M   'P 1'
#
loop_
_entity.id
_entity.type
_entity.pdbx_description
1 polymer ?
#
loop_
_entity_poly.entity_id
_entity_poly.type
_entity_poly.pdbx_seq_one_letter_code
_entity_poly.pdbx_strand_id
1 'polypeptide(L)'
;GVFLGFPKKLIGMYLAEGTAGADAAATLTYSLDYLYVMLWGLLPFAVSQVYASTLREVGETRLPMFASVVAILVNLVFNYFLIFGKCGFPEMGVTGAAIATVLSRYVETTIIIVYTHAKSSRFPFILGAYRKLCVPMPLLKNVFVRGMPLLVNEFLWSLGMAVLLQCYSVRGLDVVAASNIASTVSNLFKVVFLSMGNAVAIMVGQALGADAVERAKNC
;
A
#
# COMPACT_ATOMS: atom_id res chain seq x y z
N GLY A 1 -2.02 4.68 15.35
CA GLY A 1 -1.70 5.40 16.58
C GLY A 1 -1.09 6.78 16.34
N VAL A 2 0.15 6.87 15.86
CA VAL A 2 0.91 8.14 15.77
C VAL A 2 0.25 9.16 14.83
N PHE A 3 -0.24 8.72 13.68
CA PHE A 3 -0.93 9.59 12.70
C PHE A 3 -2.27 10.16 13.20
N LEU A 4 -2.93 9.50 14.13
CA LEU A 4 -4.16 9.99 14.76
C LEU A 4 -3.87 10.92 15.94
N GLY A 5 -2.74 10.73 16.64
CA GLY A 5 -2.40 11.53 17.82
C GLY A 5 -1.74 12.88 17.50
N PHE A 6 -0.91 12.95 16.46
CA PHE A 6 -0.11 14.15 16.16
C PHE A 6 -0.10 14.53 14.67
N PRO A 7 -1.24 14.54 13.94
CA PRO A 7 -1.24 14.78 12.51
C PRO A 7 -0.71 16.18 12.15
N LYS A 8 -1.13 17.22 12.88
CA LYS A 8 -0.69 18.61 12.63
C LYS A 8 0.81 18.80 12.81
N LYS A 9 1.41 18.14 13.82
CA LYS A 9 2.83 18.26 14.11
C LYS A 9 3.68 17.56 13.06
N LEU A 10 3.23 16.39 12.59
CA LEU A 10 3.91 15.64 11.54
C LEU A 10 3.89 16.38 10.19
N ILE A 11 2.73 16.87 9.79
CA ILE A 11 2.61 17.63 8.53
C ILE A 11 3.35 18.97 8.65
N GLY A 12 3.29 19.64 9.82
CA GLY A 12 3.99 20.90 10.07
C GLY A 12 5.52 20.78 9.96
N MET A 13 6.11 19.62 10.22
CA MET A 13 7.54 19.38 10.01
C MET A 13 7.96 19.45 8.54
N TYR A 14 7.04 19.18 7.59
CA TYR A 14 7.29 19.26 6.16
C TYR A 14 6.95 20.62 5.56
N LEU A 15 6.20 21.43 6.29
CA LEU A 15 5.86 22.82 5.93
C LEU A 15 6.86 23.80 6.58
N ALA A 16 8.17 23.47 6.59
CA ALA A 16 9.19 24.28 7.24
C ALA A 16 9.31 25.67 6.63
N GLU A 17 9.44 26.65 7.48
CA GLU A 17 9.92 28.05 7.50
C GLU A 17 10.08 28.86 6.19
N GLY A 18 9.93 28.26 5.00
CA GLY A 18 10.07 28.95 3.71
C GLY A 18 8.76 29.32 3.02
N THR A 19 7.62 28.78 3.49
CA THR A 19 6.30 29.07 2.91
C THR A 19 5.56 30.01 3.84
N ALA A 20 5.87 31.29 3.75
CA ALA A 20 5.19 32.33 4.54
C ALA A 20 3.79 32.58 3.94
N GLY A 21 2.74 32.42 4.74
CA GLY A 21 1.44 33.01 4.44
C GLY A 21 0.27 32.01 4.25
N ALA A 22 -0.77 32.48 3.59
CA ALA A 22 -2.05 31.81 3.37
C ALA A 22 -1.93 30.43 2.68
N ASP A 23 -0.92 30.26 1.81
CA ASP A 23 -0.70 29.00 1.07
C ASP A 23 -0.28 27.84 1.97
N ALA A 24 0.50 28.10 3.03
CA ALA A 24 0.90 27.07 3.98
C ALA A 24 -0.29 26.57 4.83
N ALA A 25 -1.18 27.48 5.24
CA ALA A 25 -2.36 27.14 6.00
C ALA A 25 -3.37 26.35 5.14
N ALA A 26 -3.57 26.73 3.89
CA ALA A 26 -4.41 26.01 2.95
C ALA A 26 -3.84 24.62 2.67
N THR A 27 -2.54 24.50 2.41
CA THR A 27 -1.85 23.24 2.20
C THR A 27 -1.96 22.31 3.42
N LEU A 28 -1.84 22.84 4.62
CA LEU A 28 -2.01 22.07 5.86
C LEU A 28 -3.44 21.51 5.96
N THR A 29 -4.44 22.31 5.67
CA THR A 29 -5.86 21.88 5.75
C THR A 29 -6.14 20.77 4.74
N TYR A 30 -5.79 20.95 3.49
CA TYR A 30 -5.97 19.94 2.44
C TYR A 30 -5.19 18.64 2.75
N SER A 31 -3.99 18.76 3.31
CA SER A 31 -3.18 17.60 3.70
C SER A 31 -3.80 16.82 4.85
N LEU A 32 -4.42 17.50 5.80
CA LEU A 32 -5.14 16.87 6.91
C LEU A 32 -6.39 16.14 6.42
N ASP A 33 -7.19 16.78 5.58
CA ASP A 33 -8.41 16.18 5.02
C ASP A 33 -8.06 14.93 4.20
N TYR A 34 -7.01 15.03 3.36
CA TYR A 34 -6.49 13.90 2.61
C TYR A 34 -6.04 12.76 3.53
N LEU A 35 -5.28 13.07 4.58
CA LEU A 35 -4.78 12.09 5.55
C LEU A 35 -5.92 11.36 6.25
N TYR A 36 -6.95 12.09 6.72
CA TYR A 36 -8.09 11.47 7.40
C TYR A 36 -8.85 10.52 6.49
N VAL A 37 -9.08 10.89 5.26
CA VAL A 37 -9.74 10.01 4.28
C VAL A 37 -8.87 8.78 4.00
N MET A 38 -7.57 8.94 3.79
CA MET A 38 -6.66 7.83 3.51
C MET A 38 -6.51 6.83 4.66
N LEU A 39 -6.68 7.27 5.91
CA LEU A 39 -6.66 6.38 7.08
C LEU A 39 -7.76 5.30 7.02
N TRP A 40 -8.93 5.64 6.48
CA TRP A 40 -10.00 4.65 6.24
C TRP A 40 -9.64 3.62 5.18
N GLY A 41 -8.77 3.97 4.24
CA GLY A 41 -8.26 3.06 3.22
C GLY A 41 -7.20 2.07 3.72
N LEU A 42 -6.57 2.31 4.87
CA LEU A 42 -5.52 1.43 5.40
C LEU A 42 -6.05 0.05 5.79
N LEU A 43 -7.26 -0.04 6.33
CA LEU A 43 -7.87 -1.32 6.73
C LEU A 43 -8.09 -2.23 5.51
N PRO A 44 -8.86 -1.81 4.47
CA PRO A 44 -9.04 -2.65 3.29
C PRO A 44 -7.71 -2.94 2.58
N PHE A 45 -6.78 -1.98 2.55
CA PHE A 45 -5.46 -2.21 1.99
C PHE A 45 -4.68 -3.31 2.73
N ALA A 46 -4.64 -3.29 4.06
CA ALA A 46 -3.97 -4.31 4.85
C ALA A 46 -4.59 -5.70 4.62
N VAL A 47 -5.92 -5.78 4.60
CA VAL A 47 -6.63 -7.02 4.33
C VAL A 47 -6.35 -7.54 2.91
N SER A 48 -6.42 -6.68 1.89
CA SER A 48 -6.14 -7.07 0.51
C SER A 48 -4.70 -7.58 0.35
N GLN A 49 -3.73 -6.97 1.01
CA GLN A 49 -2.32 -7.41 0.96
C GLN A 49 -2.11 -8.80 1.60
N VAL A 50 -2.74 -9.05 2.75
CA VAL A 50 -2.66 -10.38 3.39
C VAL A 50 -3.26 -11.46 2.50
N TYR A 51 -4.44 -11.22 1.94
CA TYR A 51 -5.07 -12.19 1.03
C TYR A 51 -4.28 -12.36 -0.27
N ALA A 52 -3.81 -11.27 -0.87
CA ALA A 52 -3.05 -11.31 -2.12
C ALA A 52 -1.71 -12.02 -1.95
N SER A 53 -1.00 -11.80 -0.84
CA SER A 53 0.25 -12.51 -0.56
C SER A 53 0.00 -14.01 -0.37
N THR A 54 -1.01 -14.38 0.44
CA THR A 54 -1.37 -15.78 0.66
C THR A 54 -1.76 -16.48 -0.65
N LEU A 55 -2.53 -15.83 -1.52
CA LEU A 55 -2.91 -16.38 -2.83
C LEU A 55 -1.70 -16.60 -3.73
N ARG A 56 -0.75 -15.65 -3.75
CA ARG A 56 0.50 -15.80 -4.52
C ARG A 56 1.35 -16.97 -4.02
N GLU A 57 1.44 -17.16 -2.71
CA GLU A 57 2.17 -18.29 -2.10
C GLU A 57 1.56 -19.63 -2.47
N VAL A 58 0.24 -19.71 -2.62
CA VAL A 58 -0.48 -20.92 -3.08
C VAL A 58 -0.42 -21.08 -4.61
N GLY A 59 0.24 -20.17 -5.34
CA GLY A 59 0.38 -20.20 -6.80
C GLY A 59 -0.77 -19.55 -7.58
N GLU A 60 -1.77 -18.98 -6.90
CA GLU A 60 -2.87 -18.27 -7.55
C GLU A 60 -2.53 -16.79 -7.71
N THR A 61 -1.92 -16.44 -8.84
CA THR A 61 -1.50 -15.06 -9.13
C THR A 61 -2.52 -14.28 -9.97
N ARG A 62 -3.41 -15.00 -10.68
CA ARG A 62 -4.38 -14.38 -11.61
C ARG A 62 -5.43 -13.54 -10.89
N LEU A 63 -5.92 -14.03 -9.76
CA LEU A 63 -6.98 -13.33 -9.00
C LEU A 63 -6.50 -12.00 -8.43
N PRO A 64 -5.37 -11.91 -7.70
CA PRO A 64 -4.86 -10.62 -7.24
C PRO A 64 -4.58 -9.66 -8.38
N MET A 65 -4.02 -10.14 -9.49
CA MET A 65 -3.78 -9.32 -10.68
C MET A 65 -5.08 -8.73 -11.25
N PHE A 66 -6.10 -9.57 -11.45
CA PHE A 66 -7.39 -9.11 -11.96
C PHE A 66 -8.06 -8.10 -11.01
N ALA A 67 -8.06 -8.38 -9.71
CA ALA A 67 -8.61 -7.47 -8.70
C ALA A 67 -7.92 -6.10 -8.71
N SER A 68 -6.58 -6.08 -8.82
CA SER A 68 -5.80 -4.85 -8.90
C SER A 68 -6.09 -4.07 -10.20
N VAL A 69 -6.24 -4.74 -11.35
CA VAL A 69 -6.60 -4.09 -12.62
C VAL A 69 -7.97 -3.43 -12.50
N VAL A 70 -8.97 -4.14 -11.96
CA VAL A 70 -10.30 -3.57 -11.74
C VAL A 70 -10.24 -2.37 -10.78
N ALA A 71 -9.47 -2.48 -9.70
CA ALA A 71 -9.29 -1.38 -8.75
C ALA A 71 -8.66 -0.13 -9.40
N ILE A 72 -7.69 -0.30 -10.30
CA ILE A 72 -7.08 0.80 -11.05
C ILE A 72 -8.12 1.47 -11.97
N LEU A 73 -8.93 0.70 -12.68
CA LEU A 73 -10.00 1.24 -13.53
C LEU A 73 -11.04 2.00 -12.71
N VAL A 74 -11.47 1.45 -11.59
CA VAL A 74 -12.38 2.12 -10.66
C VAL A 74 -11.76 3.42 -10.14
N ASN A 75 -10.50 3.38 -9.73
CA ASN A 75 -9.78 4.57 -9.26
C ASN A 75 -9.73 5.66 -10.34
N LEU A 76 -9.40 5.29 -11.57
CA LEU A 76 -9.33 6.23 -12.70
C LEU A 76 -10.68 6.91 -12.97
N VAL A 77 -11.76 6.12 -13.01
CA VAL A 77 -13.12 6.60 -13.27
C VAL A 77 -13.60 7.53 -12.15
N PHE A 78 -13.43 7.12 -10.88
CA PHE A 78 -13.86 7.94 -9.76
C PHE A 78 -12.98 9.18 -9.55
N ASN A 79 -11.68 9.12 -9.85
CA ASN A 79 -10.83 10.30 -9.88
C ASN A 79 -11.36 11.33 -10.87
N TYR A 80 -11.71 10.90 -12.08
CA TYR A 80 -12.25 11.80 -13.09
C TYR A 80 -13.56 12.48 -12.63
N PHE A 81 -14.46 11.75 -12.01
CA PHE A 81 -15.75 12.30 -11.55
C PHE A 81 -15.61 13.18 -10.30
N LEU A 82 -14.82 12.76 -9.31
CA LEU A 82 -14.73 13.46 -8.02
C LEU A 82 -13.78 14.67 -8.05
N ILE A 83 -12.71 14.62 -8.89
CA ILE A 83 -11.80 15.75 -9.01
C ILE A 83 -12.46 16.89 -9.81
N PHE A 84 -13.09 16.55 -10.93
CA PHE A 84 -13.64 17.53 -11.86
C PHE A 84 -15.16 17.82 -11.69
N GLY A 85 -15.81 17.21 -10.71
CA GLY A 85 -17.23 17.47 -10.41
C GLY A 85 -18.18 17.13 -11.56
N LYS A 86 -17.87 16.08 -12.37
CA LYS A 86 -18.72 15.70 -13.51
C LYS A 86 -19.79 14.69 -13.12
N CYS A 87 -20.83 14.55 -13.96
CA CYS A 87 -21.97 13.64 -13.74
C CYS A 87 -22.76 13.88 -12.43
N GLY A 88 -22.83 15.12 -11.95
CA GLY A 88 -23.60 15.47 -10.75
C GLY A 88 -22.85 15.29 -9.43
N PHE A 89 -21.58 14.90 -9.47
CA PHE A 89 -20.73 14.88 -8.29
C PHE A 89 -20.19 16.30 -7.97
N PRO A 90 -20.04 16.64 -6.67
CA PRO A 90 -19.39 17.89 -6.30
C PRO A 90 -17.91 17.87 -6.68
N GLU A 91 -17.38 19.02 -7.07
CA GLU A 91 -15.93 19.20 -7.31
C GLU A 91 -15.19 19.18 -5.98
N MET A 92 -14.50 18.09 -5.67
CA MET A 92 -13.81 17.86 -4.39
C MET A 92 -12.29 17.98 -4.49
N GLY A 93 -11.75 18.16 -5.70
CA GLY A 93 -10.29 18.32 -5.90
C GLY A 93 -9.47 17.21 -5.24
N VAL A 94 -8.55 17.60 -4.34
CA VAL A 94 -7.62 16.67 -3.65
C VAL A 94 -8.34 15.66 -2.76
N THR A 95 -9.38 16.08 -2.05
CA THR A 95 -10.19 15.18 -1.21
C THR A 95 -10.92 14.15 -2.05
N GLY A 96 -11.40 14.55 -3.24
CA GLY A 96 -12.01 13.62 -4.20
C GLY A 96 -11.05 12.53 -4.66
N ALA A 97 -9.79 12.86 -4.90
CA ALA A 97 -8.75 11.89 -5.23
C ALA A 97 -8.49 10.88 -4.08
N ALA A 98 -8.51 11.34 -2.83
CA ALA A 98 -8.39 10.48 -1.67
C ALA A 98 -9.57 9.49 -1.57
N ILE A 99 -10.79 9.98 -1.74
CA ILE A 99 -12.01 9.16 -1.72
C ILE A 99 -11.98 8.11 -2.83
N ALA A 100 -11.62 8.50 -4.06
CA ALA A 100 -11.50 7.56 -5.19
C ALA A 100 -10.48 6.45 -4.89
N THR A 101 -9.36 6.80 -4.27
CA THR A 101 -8.34 5.82 -3.86
C THR A 101 -8.86 4.87 -2.81
N VAL A 102 -9.50 5.36 -1.76
CA VAL A 102 -10.09 4.51 -0.72
C VAL A 102 -11.16 3.59 -1.29
N LEU A 103 -12.05 4.12 -2.13
CA LEU A 103 -13.11 3.33 -2.77
C LEU A 103 -12.52 2.19 -3.63
N SER A 104 -11.50 2.47 -4.42
CA SER A 104 -10.83 1.44 -5.23
C SER A 104 -10.21 0.32 -4.36
N ARG A 105 -9.68 0.65 -3.17
CA ARG A 105 -9.17 -0.34 -2.22
C ARG A 105 -10.28 -1.22 -1.64
N TYR A 106 -11.45 -0.64 -1.35
CA TYR A 106 -12.61 -1.43 -0.93
C TYR A 106 -13.08 -2.38 -2.03
N VAL A 107 -13.12 -1.93 -3.28
CA VAL A 107 -13.48 -2.77 -4.43
C VAL A 107 -12.49 -3.91 -4.60
N GLU A 108 -11.18 -3.63 -4.56
CA GLU A 108 -10.11 -4.65 -4.64
C GLU A 108 -10.27 -5.71 -3.56
N THR A 109 -10.40 -5.27 -2.31
CA THR A 109 -10.57 -6.14 -1.16
C THR A 109 -11.82 -7.01 -1.28
N THR A 110 -12.93 -6.42 -1.69
CA THR A 110 -14.20 -7.13 -1.87
C THR A 110 -14.10 -8.21 -2.94
N ILE A 111 -13.50 -7.90 -4.09
CA ILE A 111 -13.29 -8.89 -5.17
C ILE A 111 -12.46 -10.06 -4.66
N ILE A 112 -11.34 -9.80 -3.99
CA ILE A 112 -10.46 -10.85 -3.48
C ILE A 112 -11.18 -11.71 -2.44
N ILE A 113 -11.85 -11.10 -1.46
CA ILE A 113 -12.57 -11.82 -0.39
C ILE A 113 -13.70 -12.66 -0.96
N VAL A 114 -14.59 -12.05 -1.74
CA VAL A 114 -15.77 -12.74 -2.30
C VAL A 114 -15.35 -13.93 -3.16
N TYR A 115 -14.39 -13.74 -4.06
CA TYR A 115 -13.93 -14.84 -4.91
C TYR A 115 -13.28 -15.96 -4.12
N THR A 116 -12.43 -15.61 -3.13
CA THR A 116 -11.72 -16.60 -2.33
C THR A 116 -12.67 -17.43 -1.46
N HIS A 117 -13.70 -16.79 -0.92
CA HIS A 117 -14.74 -17.50 -0.13
C HIS A 117 -15.70 -18.29 -1.01
N ALA A 118 -16.09 -17.75 -2.17
CA ALA A 118 -16.96 -18.48 -3.11
C ALA A 118 -16.31 -19.75 -3.65
N LYS A 119 -14.98 -19.76 -3.79
CA LYS A 119 -14.21 -20.94 -4.22
C LYS A 119 -13.41 -21.56 -3.07
N SER A 120 -14.01 -21.64 -1.89
CA SER A 120 -13.38 -22.20 -0.68
C SER A 120 -12.91 -23.66 -0.83
N SER A 121 -13.54 -24.43 -1.71
CA SER A 121 -13.09 -25.79 -2.06
C SER A 121 -11.71 -25.82 -2.73
N ARG A 122 -11.33 -24.77 -3.45
CA ARG A 122 -10.02 -24.60 -4.07
C ARG A 122 -8.98 -24.02 -3.09
N PHE A 123 -9.46 -23.32 -2.04
CA PHE A 123 -8.64 -22.64 -1.06
C PHE A 123 -8.89 -23.16 0.35
N PRO A 124 -8.45 -24.41 0.66
CA PRO A 124 -8.75 -25.06 1.94
C PRO A 124 -8.19 -24.33 3.16
N PHE A 125 -7.21 -23.43 3.00
CA PHE A 125 -6.65 -22.60 4.08
C PHE A 125 -7.67 -21.62 4.67
N ILE A 126 -8.75 -21.28 3.94
CA ILE A 126 -9.84 -20.44 4.44
C ILE A 126 -10.82 -21.21 5.31
N LEU A 127 -10.98 -22.51 5.03
CA LEU A 127 -11.88 -23.35 5.80
C LEU A 127 -11.35 -23.52 7.23
N GLY A 128 -11.90 -22.75 8.15
CA GLY A 128 -11.49 -22.78 9.56
C GLY A 128 -10.56 -21.65 10.01
N ALA A 129 -10.06 -20.80 9.11
CA ALA A 129 -9.23 -19.64 9.47
C ALA A 129 -9.92 -18.72 10.48
N TYR A 130 -11.24 -18.57 10.36
CA TYR A 130 -12.04 -17.74 11.27
C TYR A 130 -12.65 -18.50 12.46
N ARG A 131 -12.54 -19.84 12.50
CA ARG A 131 -13.09 -20.64 13.61
C ARG A 131 -12.25 -20.58 14.88
N LYS A 132 -10.94 -20.38 14.74
CA LYS A 132 -10.02 -20.25 15.88
C LYS A 132 -9.11 -19.05 15.62
N LEU A 133 -9.50 -17.89 16.12
CA LEU A 133 -8.68 -16.67 16.13
C LEU A 133 -7.47 -16.75 17.09
N CYS A 134 -7.31 -17.88 17.80
CA CYS A 134 -6.16 -18.10 18.68
C CYS A 134 -4.98 -18.66 17.87
N VAL A 135 -4.02 -17.81 17.57
CA VAL A 135 -2.73 -18.23 17.01
C VAL A 135 -1.86 -18.83 18.13
N PRO A 136 -1.33 -20.06 17.97
CA PRO A 136 -0.42 -20.63 18.97
C PRO A 136 0.77 -19.72 19.22
N MET A 137 1.07 -19.44 20.48
CA MET A 137 2.16 -18.54 20.87
C MET A 137 3.54 -18.91 20.27
N PRO A 138 3.91 -20.21 20.16
CA PRO A 138 5.15 -20.60 19.51
C PRO A 138 5.22 -20.19 18.03
N LEU A 139 4.10 -20.29 17.30
CA LEU A 139 4.02 -19.87 15.91
C LEU A 139 4.17 -18.35 15.79
N LEU A 140 3.47 -17.59 16.64
CA LEU A 140 3.56 -16.15 16.67
C LEU A 140 5.00 -15.70 16.96
N LYS A 141 5.68 -16.32 17.92
CA LYS A 141 7.08 -16.04 18.26
C LYS A 141 8.01 -16.32 17.08
N ASN A 142 7.85 -17.45 16.39
CA ASN A 142 8.67 -17.78 15.24
C ASN A 142 8.48 -16.80 14.06
N VAL A 143 7.23 -16.42 13.77
CA VAL A 143 6.93 -15.43 12.73
C VAL A 143 7.54 -14.07 13.11
N PHE A 144 7.42 -13.66 14.37
CA PHE A 144 7.95 -12.40 14.84
C PHE A 144 9.50 -12.36 14.77
N VAL A 145 10.17 -13.40 15.27
CA VAL A 145 11.64 -13.46 15.24
C VAL A 145 12.18 -13.49 13.82
N ARG A 146 11.57 -14.24 12.92
CA ARG A 146 12.00 -14.29 11.51
C ARG A 146 11.61 -13.05 10.71
N GLY A 147 10.52 -12.39 11.07
CA GLY A 147 10.04 -11.17 10.43
C GLY A 147 10.73 -9.89 10.93
N MET A 148 11.30 -9.90 12.16
CA MET A 148 11.95 -8.73 12.74
C MET A 148 13.04 -8.10 11.87
N PRO A 149 13.98 -8.84 11.28
CA PRO A 149 15.00 -8.27 10.41
C PRO A 149 14.39 -7.53 9.20
N LEU A 150 13.31 -8.08 8.64
CA LEU A 150 12.58 -7.45 7.53
C LEU A 150 11.90 -6.16 7.99
N LEU A 151 11.22 -6.17 9.14
CA LEU A 151 10.60 -4.97 9.71
C LEU A 151 11.63 -3.88 10.00
N VAL A 152 12.79 -4.22 10.55
CA VAL A 152 13.87 -3.26 10.82
C VAL A 152 14.41 -2.69 9.51
N ASN A 153 14.60 -3.52 8.49
CA ASN A 153 15.04 -3.07 7.16
C ASN A 153 14.05 -2.08 6.53
N GLU A 154 12.75 -2.41 6.52
CA GLU A 154 11.71 -1.54 5.98
C GLU A 154 11.57 -0.24 6.78
N PHE A 155 11.69 -0.33 8.10
CA PHE A 155 11.68 0.85 8.97
C PHE A 155 12.85 1.79 8.68
N LEU A 156 14.07 1.26 8.59
CA LEU A 156 15.28 2.05 8.29
C LEU A 156 15.20 2.67 6.89
N TRP A 157 14.72 1.91 5.90
CA TRP A 157 14.51 2.42 4.54
C TRP A 157 13.48 3.55 4.52
N SER A 158 12.33 3.37 5.16
CA SER A 158 11.28 4.38 5.30
C SER A 158 11.79 5.63 6.02
N LEU A 159 12.55 5.45 7.10
CA LEU A 159 13.15 6.55 7.85
C LEU A 159 14.13 7.35 6.97
N GLY A 160 14.98 6.65 6.21
CA GLY A 160 15.91 7.28 5.27
C GLY A 160 15.17 8.11 4.21
N MET A 161 14.10 7.59 3.64
CA MET A 161 13.27 8.31 2.66
C MET A 161 12.57 9.53 3.28
N ALA A 162 12.09 9.41 4.52
CA ALA A 162 11.46 10.52 5.24
C ALA A 162 12.46 11.65 5.52
N VAL A 163 13.67 11.30 5.98
CA VAL A 163 14.75 12.29 6.22
C VAL A 163 15.18 12.96 4.90
N LEU A 164 15.31 12.19 3.82
CA LEU A 164 15.65 12.73 2.50
C LEU A 164 14.60 13.74 2.02
N LEU A 165 13.31 13.38 2.15
CA LEU A 165 12.21 14.29 1.79
C LEU A 165 12.21 15.55 2.65
N GLN A 166 12.51 15.41 3.96
CA GLN A 166 12.67 16.55 4.86
C GLN A 166 13.82 17.47 4.42
N CYS A 167 14.96 16.93 4.03
CA CYS A 167 16.08 17.73 3.50
C CYS A 167 15.72 18.47 2.20
N TYR A 168 14.86 17.89 1.37
CA TYR A 168 14.36 18.56 0.17
C TYR A 168 13.35 19.66 0.51
N SER A 169 12.47 19.43 1.49
CA SER A 169 11.43 20.39 1.88
C SER A 169 12.00 21.71 2.40
N VAL A 170 13.16 21.67 3.08
CA VAL A 170 13.87 22.86 3.57
C VAL A 170 14.35 23.75 2.42
N ARG A 171 14.54 23.20 1.21
CA ARG A 171 14.98 23.95 0.01
C ARG A 171 13.83 24.57 -0.79
N GLY A 172 12.59 24.34 -0.40
CA GLY A 172 11.39 24.88 -1.02
C GLY A 172 10.50 23.84 -1.68
N LEU A 173 9.24 24.20 -1.91
CA LEU A 173 8.21 23.33 -2.48
C LEU A 173 8.53 22.90 -3.92
N ASP A 174 9.19 23.77 -4.70
CA ASP A 174 9.59 23.45 -6.08
C ASP A 174 10.57 22.27 -6.15
N VAL A 175 11.49 22.18 -5.18
CA VAL A 175 12.44 21.07 -5.08
C VAL A 175 11.73 19.78 -4.71
N VAL A 176 10.74 19.84 -3.82
CA VAL A 176 9.89 18.68 -3.48
C VAL A 176 9.09 18.23 -4.68
N ALA A 177 8.48 19.15 -5.43
CA ALA A 177 7.74 18.85 -6.65
C ALA A 177 8.63 18.18 -7.71
N ALA A 178 9.82 18.74 -7.96
CA ALA A 178 10.80 18.17 -8.89
C ALA A 178 11.26 16.76 -8.45
N SER A 179 11.50 16.55 -7.15
CA SER A 179 11.85 15.25 -6.57
C SER A 179 10.73 14.23 -6.77
N ASN A 180 9.47 14.62 -6.60
CA ASN A 180 8.32 13.75 -6.81
C ASN A 180 8.19 13.32 -8.28
N ILE A 181 8.41 14.24 -9.22
CA ILE A 181 8.42 13.92 -10.66
C ILE A 181 9.55 12.94 -10.98
N ALA A 182 10.77 13.21 -10.52
CA ALA A 182 11.92 12.33 -10.71
C ALA A 182 11.69 10.94 -10.11
N SER A 183 11.10 10.88 -8.91
CA SER A 183 10.73 9.61 -8.25
C SER A 183 9.69 8.84 -9.04
N THR A 184 8.69 9.51 -9.60
CA THR A 184 7.65 8.88 -10.42
C THR A 184 8.25 8.24 -11.67
N VAL A 185 9.12 8.95 -12.39
CA VAL A 185 9.84 8.42 -13.55
C VAL A 185 10.73 7.23 -13.15
N SER A 186 11.49 7.36 -12.07
CA SER A 186 12.35 6.29 -11.56
C SER A 186 11.55 5.04 -11.17
N ASN A 187 10.38 5.22 -10.56
CA ASN A 187 9.52 4.12 -10.17
C ASN A 187 8.97 3.35 -11.38
N LEU A 188 8.72 4.01 -12.51
CA LEU A 188 8.30 3.36 -13.75
C LEU A 188 9.32 2.29 -14.20
N PHE A 189 10.61 2.62 -14.12
CA PHE A 189 11.68 1.66 -14.45
C PHE A 189 11.88 0.60 -13.35
N LYS A 190 11.76 0.99 -12.08
CA LYS A 190 11.96 0.06 -10.94
C LYS A 190 10.88 -1.02 -10.83
N VAL A 191 9.64 -0.75 -11.28
CA VAL A 191 8.51 -1.70 -11.17
C VAL A 191 8.84 -3.04 -11.81
N VAL A 192 9.49 -3.04 -12.99
CA VAL A 192 9.86 -4.28 -13.69
C VAL A 192 10.84 -5.10 -12.85
N PHE A 193 11.90 -4.47 -12.34
CA PHE A 193 12.92 -5.16 -11.55
C PHE A 193 12.37 -5.68 -10.22
N LEU A 194 11.57 -4.88 -9.53
CA LEU A 194 10.96 -5.28 -8.25
C LEU A 194 9.96 -6.43 -8.44
N SER A 195 9.16 -6.42 -9.51
CA SER A 195 8.22 -7.51 -9.78
C SER A 195 8.94 -8.81 -10.16
N MET A 196 10.04 -8.75 -10.90
CA MET A 196 10.89 -9.91 -11.18
C MET A 196 11.51 -10.47 -9.89
N GLY A 197 12.07 -9.60 -9.03
CA GLY A 197 12.61 -10.01 -7.74
C GLY A 197 11.58 -10.72 -6.86
N ASN A 198 10.37 -10.18 -6.78
CA ASN A 198 9.28 -10.82 -6.04
C ASN A 198 8.86 -12.17 -6.63
N ALA A 199 8.82 -12.29 -7.96
CA ALA A 199 8.49 -13.56 -8.62
C ALA A 199 9.55 -14.65 -8.33
N VAL A 200 10.83 -14.29 -8.42
CA VAL A 200 11.94 -15.19 -8.08
C VAL A 200 11.86 -15.60 -6.59
N ALA A 201 11.63 -14.64 -5.69
CA ALA A 201 11.51 -14.93 -4.26
C ALA A 201 10.40 -15.94 -3.95
N ILE A 202 9.24 -15.80 -4.59
CA ILE A 202 8.11 -16.74 -4.44
C ILE A 202 8.48 -18.13 -5.00
N MET A 203 9.09 -18.20 -6.21
CA MET A 203 9.47 -19.48 -6.81
C MET A 203 10.53 -20.22 -5.98
N VAL A 204 11.54 -19.51 -5.50
CA VAL A 204 12.56 -20.07 -4.62
C VAL A 204 11.96 -20.53 -3.28
N GLY A 205 11.07 -19.72 -2.70
CA GLY A 205 10.36 -20.08 -1.46
C GLY A 205 9.52 -21.35 -1.60
N GLN A 206 8.79 -21.48 -2.71
CA GLN A 206 8.01 -22.68 -3.00
C GLN A 206 8.89 -23.93 -3.24
N ALA A 207 10.01 -23.77 -3.94
CA ALA A 207 10.95 -24.86 -4.19
C ALA A 207 11.63 -25.33 -2.89
N LEU A 208 12.01 -24.41 -2.02
CA LEU A 208 12.57 -24.73 -0.70
C LEU A 208 11.55 -25.37 0.23
N GLY A 209 10.30 -24.90 0.19
CA GLY A 209 9.21 -25.49 0.96
C GLY A 209 8.82 -26.92 0.50
N ALA A 210 9.10 -27.25 -0.75
CA ALA A 210 8.94 -28.60 -1.33
C ALA A 210 10.18 -29.49 -1.17
N ASP A 211 11.18 -29.06 -0.40
CA ASP A 211 12.47 -29.73 -0.20
C ASP A 211 13.27 -29.98 -1.50
N ALA A 212 12.97 -29.22 -2.56
CA ALA A 212 13.58 -29.33 -3.88
C ALA A 212 14.75 -28.33 -4.04
N VAL A 213 15.81 -28.48 -3.23
CA VAL A 213 16.95 -27.56 -3.15
C VAL A 213 17.66 -27.38 -4.50
N GLU A 214 17.80 -28.45 -5.29
CA GLU A 214 18.40 -28.36 -6.63
C GLU A 214 17.56 -27.47 -7.59
N ARG A 215 16.24 -27.52 -7.46
CA ARG A 215 15.33 -26.68 -8.24
C ARG A 215 15.41 -25.21 -7.81
N ALA A 216 15.58 -24.95 -6.52
CA ALA A 216 15.75 -23.60 -5.98
C ALA A 216 17.08 -22.95 -6.43
N LYS A 217 18.13 -23.73 -6.67
CA LYS A 217 19.41 -23.22 -7.21
C LYS A 217 19.39 -22.84 -8.68
N ASN A 218 18.46 -23.44 -9.44
CA ASN A 218 18.33 -23.24 -10.88
C ASN A 218 17.23 -22.22 -11.27
N CYS A 219 16.57 -21.60 -10.28
CA CYS A 219 15.66 -20.47 -10.45
C CYS A 219 16.40 -19.13 -10.39
#